data_7c9155c1e96da7af2963d848c5560f28
#
_entry.id   7c9155c1e96da7af2963d848c5560f28
#
_cell.length_a   1.000
_cell.length_b   1.000
_cell.length_c   1.000
_cell.angle_alpha   90.00
_cell.angle_beta   90.00
_cell.angle_gamma   90.00
#
_symmetry.space_group_name_H-M   'P 1'
#
loop_
_entity.id
_entity.type
_entity.pdbx_description
1 polymer ?
#
loop_
_entity_poly.entity_id
_entity_poly.type
_entity_poly.pdbx_seq_one_letter_code
_entity_poly.pdbx_strand_id
1 'polypeptide(L)'
;VLAYLRQLAIVTPYAALGFRYISSHAAGSAAARNQDIQLHFARRAEVMPPLPRATKYHPSAAKENQLLVKDLLSNTREKTLSGFFNKEFTCINREHANRLSRELGAGFSASMHPKNVSDKQGARIQQLLASARFSDPSGECLSPAGEYNLRLGVMKELGPDWIASYASPALACGGHPLIVEACVSLGGRDVKPGFNVFRFANRIPLLFEGGADVATRCVQRLNWTTYKIDKNNDKIGVFVSI
;
A
#
# COMPACT_ATOMS: atom_id res chain seq x y z
N VAL A 1 -23.10 -2.17 -3.99
CA VAL A 1 -22.59 -3.54 -4.25
C VAL A 1 -22.00 -3.64 -5.65
N LEU A 2 -22.74 -3.33 -6.75
CA LEU A 2 -22.28 -3.52 -8.14
C LEU A 2 -20.98 -2.75 -8.45
N ALA A 3 -20.89 -1.48 -8.07
CA ALA A 3 -19.68 -0.67 -8.25
C ALA A 3 -18.46 -1.26 -7.51
N TYR A 4 -18.68 -1.79 -6.31
CA TYR A 4 -17.64 -2.46 -5.53
C TYR A 4 -17.10 -3.71 -6.24
N LEU A 5 -18.01 -4.57 -6.72
CA LEU A 5 -17.64 -5.81 -7.40
C LEU A 5 -16.89 -5.55 -8.71
N ARG A 6 -17.29 -4.54 -9.48
CA ARG A 6 -16.57 -4.11 -10.69
C ARG A 6 -15.16 -3.63 -10.36
N GLN A 7 -15.01 -2.81 -9.32
CA GLN A 7 -13.69 -2.34 -8.89
C GLN A 7 -12.84 -3.49 -8.32
N LEU A 8 -13.47 -4.42 -7.59
CA LEU A 8 -12.78 -5.61 -7.08
C LEU A 8 -12.24 -6.46 -8.25
N ALA A 9 -13.04 -6.68 -9.31
CA ALA A 9 -12.59 -7.41 -10.50
C ALA A 9 -11.38 -6.75 -11.18
N ILE A 10 -11.30 -5.41 -11.18
CA ILE A 10 -10.16 -4.68 -11.72
C ILE A 10 -8.88 -4.97 -10.95
N VAL A 11 -8.94 -4.95 -9.62
CA VAL A 11 -7.73 -5.10 -8.79
C VAL A 11 -7.37 -6.56 -8.50
N THR A 12 -8.29 -7.51 -8.80
CA THR A 12 -8.07 -8.96 -8.59
C THR A 12 -8.31 -9.79 -9.88
N PRO A 13 -7.62 -9.50 -10.99
CA PRO A 13 -7.84 -10.20 -12.26
C PRO A 13 -7.43 -11.69 -12.22
N TYR A 14 -6.73 -12.11 -11.18
CA TYR A 14 -6.35 -13.50 -10.91
C TYR A 14 -7.46 -14.32 -10.26
N ALA A 15 -8.61 -13.72 -9.91
CA ALA A 15 -9.76 -14.39 -9.33
C ALA A 15 -10.94 -14.43 -10.31
N ALA A 16 -11.74 -15.49 -10.24
CA ALA A 16 -13.08 -15.51 -10.84
C ALA A 16 -14.08 -15.08 -9.77
N LEU A 17 -14.95 -14.12 -10.09
CA LEU A 17 -15.96 -13.61 -9.17
C LEU A 17 -17.35 -13.83 -9.76
N GLY A 18 -18.23 -14.48 -9.00
CA GLY A 18 -19.65 -14.65 -9.33
C GLY A 18 -20.52 -13.94 -8.31
N PHE A 19 -21.51 -13.19 -8.77
CA PHE A 19 -22.48 -12.54 -7.92
C PHE A 19 -23.88 -12.73 -8.49
N ARG A 20 -24.79 -13.19 -7.64
CA ARG A 20 -26.21 -13.32 -7.97
C ARG A 20 -27.04 -12.64 -6.89
N TYR A 21 -27.90 -11.71 -7.31
CA TYR A 21 -28.91 -11.10 -6.46
C TYR A 21 -30.28 -11.53 -6.92
N ILE A 22 -31.08 -12.06 -6.02
CA ILE A 22 -32.45 -12.47 -6.28
C ILE A 22 -33.36 -11.58 -5.45
N SER A 23 -34.28 -10.88 -6.13
CA SER A 23 -35.27 -10.05 -5.45
C SER A 23 -36.34 -10.92 -4.79
N SER A 24 -36.64 -10.67 -3.50
CA SER A 24 -37.66 -11.39 -2.73
C SER A 24 -39.04 -10.75 -2.79
N HIS A 25 -39.33 -9.91 -3.82
CA HIS A 25 -40.66 -9.31 -3.96
C HIS A 25 -41.71 -10.37 -4.26
N ALA A 26 -42.88 -10.27 -3.58
CA ALA A 26 -43.98 -11.21 -3.72
C ALA A 26 -44.41 -11.33 -5.19
N ALA A 27 -44.61 -12.57 -5.62
CA ALA A 27 -45.11 -12.89 -6.95
C ALA A 27 -46.46 -12.19 -7.16
N GLY A 28 -46.56 -11.27 -8.12
CA GLY A 28 -47.79 -10.60 -8.49
C GLY A 28 -47.77 -9.06 -8.59
N SER A 29 -46.73 -8.40 -8.10
CA SER A 29 -46.60 -6.95 -8.29
C SER A 29 -45.95 -6.61 -9.64
N ALA A 30 -46.44 -5.58 -10.33
CA ALA A 30 -45.87 -5.09 -11.59
C ALA A 30 -44.41 -4.63 -11.45
N ALA A 31 -43.94 -4.41 -10.21
CA ALA A 31 -42.54 -4.11 -9.85
C ALA A 31 -41.64 -5.33 -9.81
N ALA A 32 -42.18 -6.55 -9.87
CA ALA A 32 -41.41 -7.82 -9.79
C ALA A 32 -40.69 -8.20 -11.09
N ARG A 33 -40.86 -7.42 -12.16
CA ARG A 33 -40.18 -7.69 -13.42
C ARG A 33 -38.77 -7.14 -13.39
N ASN A 34 -37.76 -8.01 -13.38
CA ASN A 34 -36.35 -7.74 -13.68
C ASN A 34 -35.49 -7.11 -12.58
N GLN A 35 -35.48 -7.62 -11.36
CA GLN A 35 -34.49 -7.23 -10.36
C GLN A 35 -33.45 -8.32 -10.03
N ASP A 36 -33.52 -9.45 -10.70
CA ASP A 36 -32.45 -10.45 -10.56
C ASP A 36 -31.20 -9.97 -11.32
N ILE A 37 -30.09 -9.85 -10.60
CA ILE A 37 -28.83 -9.39 -11.14
C ILE A 37 -27.85 -10.54 -11.05
N GLN A 38 -27.25 -10.91 -12.18
CA GLN A 38 -26.16 -11.86 -12.23
C GLN A 38 -24.95 -11.20 -12.87
N LEU A 39 -23.82 -11.23 -12.16
CA LEU A 39 -22.52 -10.78 -12.66
C LEU A 39 -21.54 -11.93 -12.59
N HIS A 40 -20.73 -12.04 -13.61
CA HIS A 40 -19.64 -12.99 -13.68
C HIS A 40 -18.40 -12.30 -14.25
N PHE A 41 -17.31 -12.29 -13.47
CA PHE A 41 -16.00 -11.83 -13.87
C PHE A 41 -15.08 -13.03 -13.98
N ALA A 42 -14.64 -13.33 -15.18
CA ALA A 42 -13.75 -14.47 -15.41
C ALA A 42 -12.34 -14.14 -14.94
N ARG A 43 -11.61 -15.14 -14.45
CA ARG A 43 -10.18 -15.04 -14.18
C ARG A 43 -9.45 -14.65 -15.47
N ARG A 44 -8.57 -13.65 -15.40
CA ARG A 44 -7.82 -13.07 -16.53
C ARG A 44 -6.33 -13.28 -16.42
N ALA A 45 -5.79 -13.46 -15.21
CA ALA A 45 -4.38 -13.64 -14.94
C ALA A 45 -4.13 -14.91 -14.13
N GLU A 46 -3.00 -15.55 -14.40
CA GLU A 46 -2.49 -16.64 -13.55
C GLU A 46 -1.48 -16.13 -12.53
N VAL A 47 -0.94 -14.93 -12.76
CA VAL A 47 0.06 -14.30 -11.89
C VAL A 47 -0.62 -13.86 -10.60
N MET A 48 -0.25 -14.52 -9.51
CA MET A 48 -0.74 -14.19 -8.16
C MET A 48 0.13 -13.08 -7.54
N PRO A 49 -0.46 -12.21 -6.71
CA PRO A 49 0.33 -11.29 -5.88
C PRO A 49 1.30 -12.06 -4.99
N PRO A 50 2.46 -11.47 -4.65
CA PRO A 50 3.42 -12.11 -3.77
C PRO A 50 2.81 -12.34 -2.39
N LEU A 51 3.17 -13.46 -1.74
CA LEU A 51 2.81 -13.71 -0.36
C LEU A 51 3.65 -12.82 0.56
N PRO A 52 3.03 -12.06 1.48
CA PRO A 52 3.76 -11.20 2.39
C PRO A 52 4.61 -12.03 3.35
N ARG A 53 5.85 -11.61 3.59
CA ARG A 53 6.76 -12.23 4.54
C ARG A 53 6.81 -11.43 5.83
N ALA A 54 7.05 -12.10 6.94
CA ALA A 54 7.33 -11.41 8.19
C ALA A 54 8.58 -10.54 8.06
N THR A 55 8.50 -9.33 8.54
CA THR A 55 9.62 -8.39 8.51
C THR A 55 9.89 -7.81 9.91
N LYS A 56 11.04 -7.18 10.05
CA LYS A 56 11.43 -6.40 11.21
C LYS A 56 10.94 -4.96 11.06
N TYR A 57 11.02 -4.19 12.13
CA TYR A 57 10.70 -2.78 12.07
C TYR A 57 11.71 -2.01 11.20
N HIS A 58 11.22 -1.07 10.42
CA HIS A 58 12.11 -0.08 9.82
C HIS A 58 12.55 0.93 10.91
N PRO A 59 13.84 1.35 10.96
CA PRO A 59 14.33 2.22 12.04
C PRO A 59 13.58 3.55 12.17
N SER A 60 13.02 4.08 11.07
CA SER A 60 12.22 5.31 11.10
C SER A 60 10.94 5.19 11.93
N ALA A 61 10.49 3.98 12.27
CA ALA A 61 9.36 3.77 13.18
C ALA A 61 9.62 4.37 14.57
N ALA A 62 10.88 4.45 14.99
CA ALA A 62 11.27 5.09 16.25
C ALA A 62 10.94 6.60 16.27
N LYS A 63 10.76 7.25 15.11
CA LYS A 63 10.35 8.66 15.02
C LYS A 63 8.90 8.86 15.39
N GLU A 64 8.03 7.95 14.95
CA GLU A 64 6.58 8.07 15.12
C GLU A 64 6.11 7.43 16.43
N ASN A 65 6.78 6.35 16.86
CA ASN A 65 6.41 5.61 18.08
C ASN A 65 7.50 5.70 19.14
N GLN A 66 7.27 6.53 20.16
CA GLN A 66 8.22 6.76 21.24
C GLN A 66 8.42 5.56 22.16
N LEU A 67 7.45 4.67 22.24
CA LEU A 67 7.53 3.48 23.10
C LEU A 67 8.18 2.28 22.43
N LEU A 68 8.27 2.30 21.08
CA LEU A 68 8.76 1.16 20.30
C LEU A 68 10.14 0.67 20.75
N VAL A 69 11.10 1.58 20.90
CA VAL A 69 12.46 1.21 21.29
C VAL A 69 12.50 0.59 22.68
N LYS A 70 11.71 1.12 23.61
CA LYS A 70 11.61 0.60 24.99
C LYS A 70 11.02 -0.82 24.99
N ASP A 71 9.96 -1.03 24.25
CA ASP A 71 9.30 -2.34 24.14
C ASP A 71 10.23 -3.36 23.48
N LEU A 72 10.93 -2.97 22.41
CA LEU A 72 11.87 -3.86 21.75
C LEU A 72 13.07 -4.21 22.66
N LEU A 73 13.64 -3.24 23.41
CA LEU A 73 14.74 -3.50 24.35
C LEU A 73 14.31 -4.47 25.45
N SER A 74 13.07 -4.38 25.91
CA SER A 74 12.54 -5.25 26.98
C SER A 74 12.28 -6.68 26.50
N ASN A 75 11.84 -6.83 25.25
CA ASN A 75 11.36 -8.11 24.71
C ASN A 75 12.40 -8.84 23.85
N THR A 76 13.49 -8.18 23.45
CA THR A 76 14.52 -8.80 22.60
C THR A 76 15.20 -10.00 23.27
N ARG A 77 15.56 -11.00 22.45
CA ARG A 77 16.36 -12.15 22.85
C ARG A 77 17.86 -11.92 22.66
N GLU A 78 18.24 -10.79 22.07
CA GLU A 78 19.64 -10.47 21.80
C GLU A 78 20.38 -10.10 23.10
N LYS A 79 21.65 -10.54 23.16
CA LYS A 79 22.51 -10.33 24.34
C LYS A 79 23.39 -9.10 24.21
N THR A 80 23.44 -8.49 23.06
CA THR A 80 24.30 -7.34 22.75
C THR A 80 23.51 -6.24 22.06
N LEU A 81 23.91 -4.99 22.29
CA LEU A 81 23.27 -3.83 21.65
C LEU A 81 23.47 -3.85 20.12
N SER A 82 24.63 -4.29 19.65
CA SER A 82 24.85 -4.49 18.20
C SER A 82 23.94 -5.58 17.62
N GLY A 83 23.75 -6.69 18.35
CA GLY A 83 22.79 -7.73 17.99
C GLY A 83 21.37 -7.21 17.93
N PHE A 84 20.96 -6.43 18.94
CA PHE A 84 19.65 -5.78 19.01
C PHE A 84 19.38 -4.94 17.74
N PHE A 85 20.25 -4.01 17.37
CA PHE A 85 20.09 -3.22 16.17
C PHE A 85 19.97 -4.06 14.90
N ASN A 86 20.83 -5.07 14.77
CA ASN A 86 20.83 -5.92 13.58
C ASN A 86 19.61 -6.84 13.49
N LYS A 87 19.08 -7.31 14.62
CA LYS A 87 17.99 -8.30 14.64
C LYS A 87 16.61 -7.72 14.73
N GLU A 88 16.41 -6.60 15.42
CA GLU A 88 15.08 -6.00 15.58
C GLU A 88 14.73 -5.04 14.43
N PHE A 89 15.74 -4.50 13.73
CA PHE A 89 15.50 -3.53 12.66
C PHE A 89 15.93 -4.05 11.28
N THR A 90 15.18 -3.66 10.25
CA THR A 90 15.60 -3.81 8.84
C THR A 90 16.68 -2.78 8.50
N CYS A 91 17.34 -2.95 7.38
CA CYS A 91 18.32 -1.98 6.84
C CYS A 91 19.54 -1.72 7.74
N ILE A 92 19.70 -2.43 8.85
CA ILE A 92 20.86 -2.34 9.75
C ILE A 92 21.64 -3.65 9.71
N ASN A 93 22.73 -3.65 8.97
CA ASN A 93 23.67 -4.76 8.99
C ASN A 93 24.60 -4.68 10.22
N ARG A 94 25.44 -5.69 10.44
CA ARG A 94 26.31 -5.78 11.61
C ARG A 94 27.31 -4.62 11.72
N GLU A 95 27.87 -4.18 10.60
CA GLU A 95 28.79 -3.06 10.57
C GLU A 95 28.10 -1.75 10.95
N HIS A 96 26.92 -1.52 10.36
CA HIS A 96 26.09 -0.36 10.67
C HIS A 96 25.65 -0.36 12.14
N ALA A 97 25.24 -1.50 12.69
CA ALA A 97 24.90 -1.65 14.11
C ALA A 97 26.08 -1.27 15.05
N ASN A 98 27.30 -1.69 14.71
CA ASN A 98 28.49 -1.31 15.45
C ASN A 98 28.81 0.19 15.35
N ARG A 99 28.56 0.81 14.19
CA ARG A 99 28.70 2.26 14.01
C ARG A 99 27.69 3.02 14.85
N LEU A 100 26.42 2.66 14.80
CA LEU A 100 25.37 3.25 15.63
C LEU A 100 25.68 3.16 17.12
N SER A 101 26.19 1.99 17.57
CA SER A 101 26.59 1.81 18.97
C SER A 101 27.71 2.76 19.41
N ARG A 102 28.64 3.10 18.51
CA ARG A 102 29.70 4.09 18.76
C ARG A 102 29.18 5.53 18.74
N GLU A 103 28.25 5.85 17.83
CA GLU A 103 27.64 7.17 17.71
C GLU A 103 26.78 7.54 18.93
N LEU A 104 26.30 6.57 19.69
CA LEU A 104 25.59 6.82 20.96
C LEU A 104 26.51 7.49 22.02
N GLY A 105 27.82 7.28 21.93
CA GLY A 105 28.82 7.93 22.79
C GLY A 105 29.07 7.23 24.14
N ALA A 106 29.60 7.99 25.09
CA ALA A 106 29.98 7.49 26.41
C ALA A 106 28.78 6.84 27.14
N GLY A 107 29.04 5.72 27.79
CA GLY A 107 28.00 4.93 28.50
C GLY A 107 27.32 3.87 27.65
N PHE A 108 27.69 3.73 26.36
CA PHE A 108 27.22 2.67 25.49
C PHE A 108 28.39 1.80 25.00
N SER A 109 28.11 0.51 24.86
CA SER A 109 29.03 -0.44 24.21
C SER A 109 28.24 -1.34 23.27
N ALA A 110 28.86 -1.71 22.16
CA ALA A 110 28.25 -2.68 21.23
C ALA A 110 27.95 -4.03 21.89
N SER A 111 28.71 -4.39 22.95
CA SER A 111 28.51 -5.61 23.75
C SER A 111 27.55 -5.43 24.92
N MET A 112 27.06 -4.22 25.18
CA MET A 112 26.11 -3.95 26.27
C MET A 112 24.82 -4.76 26.09
N HIS A 113 24.34 -5.35 27.21
CA HIS A 113 23.09 -6.11 27.15
C HIS A 113 21.88 -5.17 27.04
N PRO A 114 20.93 -5.38 26.12
CA PRO A 114 19.78 -4.50 25.92
C PRO A 114 18.95 -4.24 27.18
N LYS A 115 18.79 -5.24 28.04
CA LYS A 115 18.06 -5.11 29.31
C LYS A 115 18.74 -4.21 30.35
N ASN A 116 20.02 -3.90 30.18
CA ASN A 116 20.77 -3.00 31.05
C ASN A 116 20.69 -1.54 30.59
N VAL A 117 19.98 -1.27 29.49
CA VAL A 117 19.76 0.08 28.96
C VAL A 117 18.75 0.80 29.85
N SER A 118 19.17 1.90 30.48
CA SER A 118 18.27 2.76 31.28
C SER A 118 17.27 3.53 30.38
N ASP A 119 16.21 4.06 30.97
CA ASP A 119 15.22 4.85 30.22
C ASP A 119 15.85 6.07 29.50
N LYS A 120 16.82 6.74 30.11
CA LYS A 120 17.57 7.84 29.47
C LYS A 120 18.39 7.37 28.27
N GLN A 121 19.00 6.23 28.38
CA GLN A 121 19.75 5.62 27.27
C GLN A 121 18.82 5.13 26.17
N GLY A 122 17.65 4.58 26.51
CA GLY A 122 16.61 4.19 25.55
C GLY A 122 16.12 5.40 24.73
N ALA A 123 15.87 6.53 25.39
CA ALA A 123 15.51 7.77 24.71
C ALA A 123 16.64 8.26 23.74
N ARG A 124 17.90 8.08 24.13
CA ARG A 124 19.04 8.42 23.26
C ARG A 124 19.13 7.52 22.03
N ILE A 125 18.89 6.20 22.21
CA ILE A 125 18.80 5.25 21.09
C ILE A 125 17.67 5.67 20.13
N GLN A 126 16.50 5.98 20.66
CA GLN A 126 15.36 6.45 19.88
C GLN A 126 15.69 7.71 19.07
N GLN A 127 16.30 8.70 19.73
CA GLN A 127 16.70 9.95 19.07
C GLN A 127 17.70 9.69 17.94
N LEU A 128 18.67 8.78 18.11
CA LEU A 128 19.62 8.40 17.09
C LEU A 128 18.91 7.76 15.91
N LEU A 129 18.04 6.77 16.15
CA LEU A 129 17.28 6.09 15.09
C LEU A 129 16.35 7.04 14.34
N ALA A 130 15.73 8.00 15.03
CA ALA A 130 14.84 8.99 14.43
C ALA A 130 15.57 10.02 13.55
N SER A 131 16.83 10.34 13.89
CA SER A 131 17.63 11.35 13.17
C SER A 131 18.48 10.76 12.06
N ALA A 132 18.88 9.50 12.16
CA ALA A 132 19.71 8.83 11.16
C ALA A 132 18.93 8.53 9.87
N ARG A 133 19.65 8.49 8.76
CA ARG A 133 19.09 8.08 7.46
C ARG A 133 19.38 6.61 7.21
N PHE A 134 18.34 5.90 6.79
CA PHE A 134 18.40 4.49 6.44
C PHE A 134 17.93 4.30 5.00
N SER A 135 18.34 3.20 4.36
CA SER A 135 17.81 2.81 3.05
C SER A 135 16.35 2.38 3.18
N ASP A 136 15.58 2.54 2.11
CA ASP A 136 14.19 2.08 2.07
C ASP A 136 14.07 0.57 2.29
N PRO A 137 12.93 0.09 2.82
CA PRO A 137 12.67 -1.33 3.05
C PRO A 137 12.54 -2.10 1.73
N SER A 138 12.74 -3.41 1.77
CA SER A 138 12.59 -4.28 0.60
C SER A 138 11.13 -4.44 0.10
N GLY A 139 10.16 -4.14 0.95
CA GLY A 139 8.73 -4.34 0.64
C GLY A 139 8.26 -5.80 0.68
N GLU A 140 9.10 -6.76 1.06
CA GLU A 140 8.73 -8.19 1.10
C GLU A 140 7.57 -8.53 2.05
N CYS A 141 7.25 -7.64 2.97
CA CYS A 141 6.08 -7.78 3.85
C CYS A 141 4.78 -7.29 3.22
N LEU A 142 4.84 -6.73 2.02
CA LEU A 142 3.68 -6.24 1.29
C LEU A 142 3.22 -7.26 0.25
N SER A 143 1.95 -7.17 -0.10
CA SER A 143 1.34 -7.96 -1.17
C SER A 143 0.59 -7.02 -2.14
N PRO A 144 1.34 -6.21 -2.93
CA PRO A 144 0.73 -5.29 -3.89
C PRO A 144 -0.07 -6.06 -4.95
N ALA A 145 -0.98 -5.38 -5.64
CA ALA A 145 -1.75 -5.96 -6.75
C ALA A 145 -0.81 -6.44 -7.88
N GLY A 146 0.26 -5.71 -8.09
CA GLY A 146 1.20 -5.87 -9.18
C GLY A 146 0.82 -4.99 -10.37
N GLU A 147 1.78 -4.25 -10.91
CA GLU A 147 1.59 -3.36 -12.06
C GLU A 147 0.91 -4.08 -13.22
N TYR A 148 1.36 -5.30 -13.53
CA TYR A 148 0.78 -6.13 -14.58
C TYR A 148 -0.70 -6.45 -14.31
N ASN A 149 -1.04 -6.90 -13.10
CA ASN A 149 -2.40 -7.26 -12.74
C ASN A 149 -3.32 -6.04 -12.77
N LEU A 150 -2.88 -4.91 -12.20
CA LEU A 150 -3.69 -3.68 -12.20
C LEU A 150 -3.97 -3.22 -13.63
N ARG A 151 -2.94 -3.17 -14.48
CA ARG A 151 -3.09 -2.82 -15.90
C ARG A 151 -4.01 -3.78 -16.64
N LEU A 152 -3.84 -5.09 -16.44
CA LEU A 152 -4.66 -6.11 -17.09
C LEU A 152 -6.14 -6.00 -16.67
N GLY A 153 -6.40 -5.80 -15.38
CA GLY A 153 -7.75 -5.63 -14.86
C GLY A 153 -8.45 -4.41 -15.45
N VAL A 154 -7.78 -3.25 -15.47
CA VAL A 154 -8.31 -2.03 -16.11
C VAL A 154 -8.59 -2.28 -17.59
N MET A 155 -7.64 -2.89 -18.32
CA MET A 155 -7.77 -3.15 -19.75
C MET A 155 -8.94 -4.08 -20.06
N LYS A 156 -9.14 -5.13 -19.27
CA LYS A 156 -10.19 -6.14 -19.53
C LYS A 156 -11.58 -5.68 -19.11
N GLU A 157 -11.69 -4.96 -17.98
CA GLU A 157 -12.99 -4.55 -17.46
C GLU A 157 -13.53 -3.26 -18.10
N LEU A 158 -12.65 -2.32 -18.46
CA LEU A 158 -13.05 -1.04 -19.03
C LEU A 158 -12.81 -0.92 -20.55
N GLY A 159 -11.84 -1.65 -21.10
CA GLY A 159 -11.47 -1.57 -22.52
C GLY A 159 -11.09 -0.15 -22.94
N PRO A 160 -10.11 0.50 -22.31
CA PRO A 160 -9.69 1.85 -22.65
C PRO A 160 -8.99 1.88 -24.02
N ASP A 161 -9.00 3.07 -24.65
CA ASP A 161 -8.28 3.31 -25.89
C ASP A 161 -6.76 3.40 -25.66
N TRP A 162 -6.38 3.91 -24.48
CA TRP A 162 -4.99 4.02 -24.06
C TRP A 162 -4.83 3.75 -22.56
N ILE A 163 -3.69 3.17 -22.17
CA ILE A 163 -3.40 2.80 -20.78
C ILE A 163 -1.91 2.85 -20.49
N ALA A 164 -1.56 3.40 -19.33
CA ALA A 164 -0.22 3.33 -18.74
C ALA A 164 -0.29 2.97 -17.27
N SER A 165 0.72 2.27 -16.79
CA SER A 165 0.83 1.84 -15.39
C SER A 165 2.22 2.05 -14.85
N TYR A 166 2.33 2.16 -13.54
CA TYR A 166 3.57 2.31 -12.80
C TYR A 166 3.41 1.77 -11.38
N ALA A 167 4.42 1.09 -10.87
CA ALA A 167 4.54 0.73 -9.47
C ALA A 167 5.81 1.35 -8.87
N SER A 168 5.68 2.00 -7.73
CA SER A 168 6.83 2.56 -7.02
C SER A 168 7.68 1.45 -6.39
N PRO A 169 8.97 1.69 -6.15
CA PRO A 169 9.70 0.88 -5.17
C PRO A 169 9.04 1.01 -3.78
N ALA A 170 9.36 0.10 -2.88
CA ALA A 170 8.93 0.22 -1.50
C ALA A 170 9.60 1.41 -0.82
N LEU A 171 8.81 2.23 -0.16
CA LEU A 171 9.24 3.43 0.57
C LEU A 171 8.89 3.27 2.05
N ALA A 172 9.67 3.88 2.94
CA ALA A 172 9.32 3.94 4.36
C ALA A 172 8.45 5.18 4.65
N CYS A 173 7.25 4.96 5.16
CA CYS A 173 6.33 6.02 5.59
C CYS A 173 5.93 5.78 7.04
N GLY A 174 6.34 6.66 7.97
CA GLY A 174 6.07 6.50 9.41
C GLY A 174 6.59 5.17 9.98
N GLY A 175 7.67 4.61 9.41
CA GLY A 175 8.23 3.32 9.80
C GLY A 175 7.56 2.10 9.17
N HIS A 176 6.50 2.31 8.38
CA HIS A 176 5.82 1.26 7.65
C HIS A 176 6.27 1.27 6.18
N PRO A 177 6.52 0.11 5.57
CA PRO A 177 6.76 0.02 4.14
C PRO A 177 5.46 0.33 3.38
N LEU A 178 5.61 1.00 2.25
CA LEU A 178 4.53 1.43 1.38
C LEU A 178 4.93 1.25 -0.08
N ILE A 179 4.04 0.68 -0.89
CA ILE A 179 4.16 0.64 -2.35
C ILE A 179 2.93 1.33 -2.93
N VAL A 180 3.15 2.25 -3.85
CA VAL A 180 2.08 2.94 -4.59
C VAL A 180 2.07 2.41 -6.02
N GLU A 181 0.94 1.86 -6.43
CA GLU A 181 0.69 1.43 -7.80
C GLU A 181 -0.32 2.38 -8.42
N ALA A 182 -0.04 2.84 -9.63
CA ALA A 182 -0.92 3.72 -10.36
C ALA A 182 -1.15 3.22 -11.79
N CYS A 183 -2.37 3.36 -12.27
CA CYS A 183 -2.72 3.10 -13.64
C CYS A 183 -3.60 4.25 -14.15
N VAL A 184 -3.26 4.78 -15.32
CA VAL A 184 -4.04 5.83 -15.99
C VAL A 184 -4.57 5.27 -17.29
N SER A 185 -5.85 5.50 -17.56
CA SER A 185 -6.52 5.10 -18.79
C SER A 185 -7.25 6.28 -19.43
N LEU A 186 -7.31 6.28 -20.76
CA LEU A 186 -8.12 7.20 -21.54
C LEU A 186 -9.17 6.42 -22.33
N GLY A 187 -10.40 6.96 -22.39
CA GLY A 187 -11.53 6.26 -22.98
C GLY A 187 -12.07 5.15 -22.10
N GLY A 188 -12.77 4.22 -22.72
CA GLY A 188 -13.27 3.03 -22.05
C GLY A 188 -14.76 3.04 -21.78
N ARG A 189 -15.30 1.85 -21.49
CA ARG A 189 -16.70 1.62 -21.12
C ARG A 189 -16.96 2.10 -19.71
N ASP A 190 -18.11 2.65 -19.46
CA ASP A 190 -18.55 3.10 -18.13
C ASP A 190 -17.67 4.18 -17.48
N VAL A 191 -16.75 4.81 -18.23
CA VAL A 191 -15.94 5.94 -17.79
C VAL A 191 -16.62 7.24 -18.23
N LYS A 192 -16.88 8.14 -17.29
CA LYS A 192 -17.50 9.44 -17.55
C LYS A 192 -16.45 10.45 -18.05
N PRO A 193 -16.83 11.48 -18.84
CA PRO A 193 -15.93 12.60 -19.09
C PRO A 193 -15.41 13.22 -17.79
N GLY A 194 -14.17 13.69 -17.82
CA GLY A 194 -13.47 14.19 -16.65
C GLY A 194 -12.74 13.09 -15.87
N PHE A 195 -12.37 13.39 -14.64
CA PHE A 195 -11.62 12.47 -13.78
C PHE A 195 -12.53 11.43 -13.12
N ASN A 196 -12.17 10.17 -13.28
CA ASN A 196 -12.74 9.04 -12.56
C ASN A 196 -11.61 8.41 -11.73
N VAL A 197 -11.54 8.73 -10.43
CA VAL A 197 -10.49 8.25 -9.53
C VAL A 197 -10.97 7.03 -8.77
N PHE A 198 -10.29 5.91 -8.96
CA PHE A 198 -10.52 4.64 -8.31
C PHE A 198 -9.38 4.37 -7.32
N ARG A 199 -9.72 4.13 -6.08
CA ARG A 199 -8.76 3.99 -4.98
C ARG A 199 -8.86 2.63 -4.35
N PHE A 200 -7.72 2.04 -4.05
CA PHE A 200 -7.62 0.74 -3.42
C PHE A 200 -6.62 0.80 -2.27
N ALA A 201 -6.96 0.20 -1.14
CA ALA A 201 -6.06 -0.03 -0.04
C ALA A 201 -5.96 -1.53 0.23
N ASN A 202 -4.77 -2.11 0.19
CA ASN A 202 -4.58 -3.56 0.27
C ASN A 202 -5.51 -4.33 -0.69
N ARG A 203 -5.67 -3.85 -1.92
CA ARG A 203 -6.57 -4.41 -2.95
C ARG A 203 -8.06 -4.35 -2.60
N ILE A 204 -8.45 -3.54 -1.65
CA ILE A 204 -9.85 -3.31 -1.28
C ILE A 204 -10.32 -2.01 -1.92
N PRO A 205 -11.41 -2.02 -2.72
CA PRO A 205 -11.96 -0.80 -3.30
C PRO A 205 -12.47 0.17 -2.24
N LEU A 206 -12.07 1.43 -2.32
CA LEU A 206 -12.51 2.52 -1.46
C LEU A 206 -13.58 3.35 -2.16
N LEU A 207 -14.85 3.08 -1.89
CA LEU A 207 -15.98 3.76 -2.53
C LEU A 207 -16.38 5.07 -1.86
N PHE A 208 -15.96 5.28 -0.61
CA PHE A 208 -16.36 6.42 0.21
C PHE A 208 -15.22 7.44 0.33
N GLU A 209 -15.52 8.62 0.84
CA GLU A 209 -14.57 9.71 1.09
C GLU A 209 -13.85 10.23 -0.18
N GLY A 210 -14.53 10.16 -1.33
CA GLY A 210 -14.00 10.69 -2.58
C GLY A 210 -13.82 12.21 -2.51
N GLY A 211 -12.70 12.70 -3.08
CA GLY A 211 -12.42 14.12 -3.26
C GLY A 211 -11.54 14.75 -2.17
N ALA A 212 -11.58 14.28 -0.93
CA ALA A 212 -10.76 14.80 0.15
C ALA A 212 -9.44 14.01 0.35
N ASP A 213 -9.32 12.84 -0.24
CA ASP A 213 -8.15 11.97 -0.13
C ASP A 213 -6.94 12.45 -0.94
N VAL A 214 -5.76 11.95 -0.54
CA VAL A 214 -4.47 12.34 -1.14
C VAL A 214 -4.40 11.98 -2.62
N ALA A 215 -4.88 10.79 -3.03
CA ALA A 215 -4.81 10.35 -4.42
C ALA A 215 -5.61 11.27 -5.34
N THR A 216 -6.86 11.58 -4.96
CA THR A 216 -7.73 12.50 -5.72
C THR A 216 -7.11 13.90 -5.80
N ARG A 217 -6.57 14.42 -4.68
CA ARG A 217 -5.90 15.74 -4.68
C ARG A 217 -4.67 15.76 -5.57
N CYS A 218 -3.86 14.70 -5.59
CA CYS A 218 -2.72 14.60 -6.48
C CYS A 218 -3.14 14.61 -7.95
N VAL A 219 -4.15 13.81 -8.31
CA VAL A 219 -4.71 13.77 -9.67
C VAL A 219 -5.18 15.14 -10.15
N GLN A 220 -5.89 15.89 -9.28
CA GLN A 220 -6.40 17.22 -9.60
C GLN A 220 -5.30 18.28 -9.77
N ARG A 221 -4.16 18.13 -9.08
CA ARG A 221 -3.03 19.06 -9.14
C ARG A 221 -2.11 18.84 -10.34
N LEU A 222 -2.20 17.69 -11.00
CA LEU A 222 -1.38 17.41 -12.17
C LEU A 222 -1.72 18.36 -13.33
N ASN A 223 -0.69 18.78 -14.05
CA ASN A 223 -0.88 19.53 -15.29
C ASN A 223 -1.12 18.58 -16.46
N TRP A 224 -2.36 18.20 -16.67
CA TRP A 224 -2.77 17.23 -17.69
C TRP A 224 -2.55 17.74 -19.13
N THR A 225 -2.56 19.05 -19.32
CA THR A 225 -2.35 19.64 -20.66
C THR A 225 -0.95 19.37 -21.20
N THR A 226 0.04 19.18 -20.32
CA THR A 226 1.40 18.75 -20.71
C THR A 226 1.38 17.41 -21.44
N TYR A 227 0.40 16.56 -21.15
CA TYR A 227 0.22 15.25 -21.78
C TYR A 227 -0.81 15.28 -22.88
N LYS A 228 -1.28 16.47 -23.32
CA LYS A 228 -2.33 16.65 -24.33
C LYS A 228 -3.66 16.01 -23.94
N ILE A 229 -3.98 15.99 -22.66
CA ILE A 229 -5.21 15.45 -22.08
C ILE A 229 -6.10 16.61 -21.63
N ASP A 230 -7.35 16.64 -22.11
CA ASP A 230 -8.36 17.60 -21.68
C ASP A 230 -9.12 17.04 -20.46
N LYS A 231 -8.82 17.61 -19.30
CA LYS A 231 -9.39 17.20 -18.02
C LYS A 231 -10.93 17.31 -17.93
N ASN A 232 -11.58 18.01 -18.83
CA ASN A 232 -13.04 18.21 -18.79
C ASN A 232 -13.76 17.31 -19.80
N ASN A 233 -13.17 17.08 -20.97
CA ASN A 233 -13.82 16.38 -22.08
C ASN A 233 -13.34 14.94 -22.23
N ASP A 234 -12.06 14.66 -21.93
CA ASP A 234 -11.54 13.30 -22.02
C ASP A 234 -12.06 12.42 -20.88
N LYS A 235 -12.30 11.16 -21.19
CA LYS A 235 -12.65 10.13 -20.22
C LYS A 235 -11.39 9.62 -19.55
N ILE A 236 -11.08 10.14 -18.38
CA ILE A 236 -9.84 9.84 -17.67
C ILE A 236 -10.13 8.90 -16.51
N GLY A 237 -9.59 7.68 -16.54
CA GLY A 237 -9.59 6.75 -15.42
C GLY A 237 -8.23 6.78 -14.71
N VAL A 238 -8.22 7.00 -13.40
CA VAL A 238 -7.02 6.93 -12.58
C VAL A 238 -7.24 5.92 -11.46
N PHE A 239 -6.43 4.89 -11.43
CA PHE A 239 -6.50 3.78 -10.49
C PHE A 239 -5.28 3.85 -9.61
N VAL A 240 -5.46 3.99 -8.29
CA VAL A 240 -4.38 4.08 -7.31
C VAL A 240 -4.57 3.00 -6.27
N SER A 241 -3.57 2.12 -6.14
CA SER A 241 -3.49 1.07 -5.11
C SER A 241 -2.32 1.37 -4.18
N ILE A 242 -2.59 1.25 -2.88
CA ILE A 242 -1.61 1.49 -1.81
C ILE A 242 -1.64 0.31 -0.85
#